data_3da603de71c33a380c445d2822f0feb8
#
_entry.id   3da603de71c33a380c445d2822f0feb8
#
_cell.length_a   1.000
_cell.length_b   1.000
_cell.length_c   1.000
_cell.angle_alpha   90.00
_cell.angle_beta   90.00
_cell.angle_gamma   90.00
#
_symmetry.space_group_name_H-M   'P 1'
#
loop_
_entity.id
_entity.type
_entity.pdbx_description
1 polymer ?
#
loop_
_entity_poly.entity_id
_entity_poly.type
_entity_poly.pdbx_seq_one_letter_code
_entity_poly.pdbx_strand_id
1 'polypeptide(L)'
;MVVSFSRVMASCLRRKSRSCVEAQRRLAHSYSIDPSDGLSPEQKEIQRTAKSFALNEMRPHIQEWEEQELLPLDVLRKAGALGFGALYCSPDYGGSGLNRLDSTLVLEQLSSGCSSTAAYISIHNMCAWMLDTYGSEALREAHLPSIASFDALGSYCLTEPDSGSDAAALRTSAVKKGDYFIVNGSKAFISGAGQSSKYLVMMRHEGEPGPKGIFCLLVEDGMEGFSLVRRRRRLVGTASPLELSRLRIARFQCRT
;
A
#
# COMPACT_ATOMS: atom_id res chain seq x y z
N MET A 1 9.80 27.91 67.49
CA MET A 1 8.92 28.16 66.32
C MET A 1 9.77 27.91 65.07
N VAL A 2 9.85 26.64 64.62
CA VAL A 2 10.63 26.27 63.45
C VAL A 2 9.67 26.16 62.28
N VAL A 3 9.65 27.19 61.43
CA VAL A 3 8.86 27.21 60.20
C VAL A 3 9.62 26.38 59.14
N SER A 4 9.10 25.23 58.78
CA SER A 4 9.67 24.29 57.83
C SER A 4 9.90 24.95 56.46
N PHE A 5 11.12 25.22 56.11
CA PHE A 5 11.61 25.73 54.83
C PHE A 5 11.23 24.87 53.61
N SER A 6 10.89 23.62 53.86
CA SER A 6 10.54 22.64 52.81
C SER A 6 9.18 22.92 52.12
N ARG A 7 8.19 23.48 52.84
CA ARG A 7 6.86 23.81 52.26
C ARG A 7 6.85 24.99 51.32
N VAL A 8 7.72 25.98 51.60
CA VAL A 8 7.80 27.20 50.75
C VAL A 8 8.52 26.91 49.45
N MET A 9 9.59 26.12 49.49
CA MET A 9 10.31 25.67 48.27
C MET A 9 9.44 24.76 47.38
N ALA A 10 8.70 23.83 47.94
CA ALA A 10 7.81 22.96 47.20
C ALA A 10 6.62 23.71 46.51
N SER A 11 6.14 24.77 47.13
CA SER A 11 5.12 25.66 46.56
C SER A 11 5.67 26.51 45.41
N CYS A 12 6.90 26.99 45.53
CA CYS A 12 7.54 27.82 44.50
C CYS A 12 7.93 26.99 43.26
N LEU A 13 8.39 25.75 43.43
CA LEU A 13 8.70 24.81 42.35
C LEU A 13 7.44 24.31 41.61
N ARG A 14 6.31 24.11 42.33
CA ARG A 14 5.05 23.75 41.71
C ARG A 14 4.43 24.91 40.93
N ARG A 15 4.58 26.16 41.34
CA ARG A 15 4.10 27.32 40.54
C ARG A 15 4.94 27.53 39.29
N LYS A 16 6.29 27.38 39.35
CA LYS A 16 7.15 27.47 38.16
C LYS A 16 6.87 26.34 37.16
N SER A 17 6.59 25.13 37.61
CA SER A 17 6.27 24.01 36.70
C SER A 17 4.91 24.19 35.98
N ARG A 18 3.89 24.74 36.67
CA ARG A 18 2.59 25.03 36.04
C ARG A 18 2.68 26.15 34.99
N SER A 19 3.39 27.24 35.29
CA SER A 19 3.59 28.33 34.33
C SER A 19 4.45 27.91 33.12
N CYS A 20 5.42 27.04 33.31
CA CYS A 20 6.25 26.50 32.22
C CYS A 20 5.45 25.53 31.33
N VAL A 21 4.64 24.65 31.93
CA VAL A 21 3.74 23.76 31.17
C VAL A 21 2.65 24.53 30.44
N GLU A 22 2.13 25.61 31.04
CA GLU A 22 1.13 26.46 30.41
C GLU A 22 1.74 27.32 29.30
N ALA A 23 2.96 27.80 29.45
CA ALA A 23 3.73 28.48 28.40
C ALA A 23 4.09 27.51 27.27
N GLN A 24 4.50 26.26 27.55
CA GLN A 24 4.73 25.25 26.54
C GLN A 24 3.45 24.83 25.80
N ARG A 25 2.30 24.76 26.50
CA ARG A 25 1.00 24.54 25.85
C ARG A 25 0.61 25.69 24.94
N ARG A 26 0.85 26.95 25.34
CA ARG A 26 0.58 28.13 24.50
C ARG A 26 1.51 28.19 23.29
N LEU A 27 2.79 27.85 23.45
CA LEU A 27 3.73 27.78 22.33
C LEU A 27 3.40 26.61 21.38
N ALA A 28 2.97 25.46 21.89
CA ALA A 28 2.53 24.33 21.08
C ALA A 28 1.26 24.67 20.26
N HIS A 29 0.36 25.55 20.77
CA HIS A 29 -0.80 26.01 20.01
C HIS A 29 -0.44 27.10 18.97
N SER A 30 0.63 27.87 19.17
CA SER A 30 1.02 28.94 18.25
C SER A 30 1.82 28.47 17.03
N TYR A 31 2.26 27.19 17.02
CA TYR A 31 2.98 26.57 15.91
C TYR A 31 2.30 25.30 15.37
N SER A 32 1.01 25.10 15.67
CA SER A 32 0.28 24.02 15.00
C SER A 32 0.04 24.42 13.55
N ILE A 33 0.84 23.88 12.66
CA ILE A 33 0.54 23.93 11.22
C ILE A 33 -0.77 23.16 11.02
N ASP A 34 -1.79 23.83 10.53
CA ASP A 34 -3.02 23.14 10.11
C ASP A 34 -2.68 22.36 8.81
N PRO A 35 -2.74 21.03 8.83
CA PRO A 35 -2.43 20.22 7.65
C PRO A 35 -3.42 20.45 6.50
N SER A 36 -4.49 21.23 6.70
CA SER A 36 -5.43 21.62 5.66
C SER A 36 -5.15 23.02 5.07
N ASP A 37 -4.13 23.74 5.59
CA ASP A 37 -3.77 25.06 5.06
C ASP A 37 -3.30 24.95 3.60
N GLY A 38 -3.85 25.81 2.75
CA GLY A 38 -3.54 25.84 1.31
C GLY A 38 -4.29 24.81 0.47
N LEU A 39 -5.07 23.90 1.06
CA LEU A 39 -5.90 22.96 0.33
C LEU A 39 -7.18 23.60 -0.22
N SER A 40 -7.61 23.17 -1.40
CA SER A 40 -8.92 23.55 -1.95
C SER A 40 -10.08 22.99 -1.11
N PRO A 41 -11.32 23.51 -1.27
CA PRO A 41 -12.48 22.96 -0.60
C PRO A 41 -12.68 21.46 -0.87
N GLU A 42 -12.47 21.03 -2.12
CA GLU A 42 -12.57 19.62 -2.56
C GLU A 42 -11.50 18.76 -1.89
N GLN A 43 -10.27 19.24 -1.83
CA GLN A 43 -9.15 18.57 -1.16
C GLN A 43 -9.39 18.41 0.34
N LYS A 44 -9.96 19.43 0.98
CA LYS A 44 -10.38 19.36 2.39
C LYS A 44 -11.47 18.31 2.61
N GLU A 45 -12.40 18.17 1.66
CA GLU A 45 -13.44 17.14 1.75
C GLU A 45 -12.85 15.73 1.59
N ILE A 46 -11.98 15.53 0.60
CA ILE A 46 -11.24 14.27 0.41
C ILE A 46 -10.49 13.89 1.70
N GLN A 47 -9.74 14.85 2.26
CA GLN A 47 -9.01 14.64 3.51
C GLN A 47 -9.92 14.27 4.68
N ARG A 48 -11.07 14.96 4.83
CA ARG A 48 -12.06 14.68 5.89
C ARG A 48 -12.67 13.27 5.76
N THR A 49 -13.05 12.91 4.55
CA THR A 49 -13.62 11.59 4.25
C THR A 49 -12.63 10.48 4.59
N ALA A 50 -11.40 10.60 4.12
CA ALA A 50 -10.34 9.63 4.42
C ALA A 50 -10.03 9.54 5.91
N LYS A 51 -9.96 10.69 6.61
CA LYS A 51 -9.75 10.75 8.06
C LYS A 51 -10.88 10.07 8.83
N SER A 52 -12.13 10.35 8.45
CA SER A 52 -13.29 9.73 9.08
C SER A 52 -13.27 8.21 8.91
N PHE A 53 -12.99 7.74 7.71
CA PHE A 53 -12.83 6.32 7.43
C PHE A 53 -11.71 5.69 8.28
N ALA A 54 -10.54 6.31 8.31
CA ALA A 54 -9.40 5.82 9.08
C ALA A 54 -9.71 5.68 10.59
N LEU A 55 -10.39 6.67 11.16
CA LEU A 55 -10.71 6.69 12.57
C LEU A 55 -11.84 5.74 12.97
N ASN A 56 -12.82 5.53 12.10
CA ASN A 56 -14.02 4.75 12.42
C ASN A 56 -13.90 3.28 11.98
N GLU A 57 -13.28 3.03 10.82
CA GLU A 57 -13.23 1.69 10.21
C GLU A 57 -11.89 0.99 10.39
N MET A 58 -10.80 1.72 10.63
CA MET A 58 -9.46 1.11 10.73
C MET A 58 -8.91 1.13 12.15
N ARG A 59 -8.85 2.30 12.77
CA ARG A 59 -8.17 2.51 14.05
C ARG A 59 -8.68 1.61 15.20
N PRO A 60 -9.99 1.33 15.34
CA PRO A 60 -10.48 0.47 16.43
C PRO A 60 -9.99 -0.97 16.35
N HIS A 61 -9.58 -1.45 15.18
CA HIS A 61 -9.26 -2.84 14.91
C HIS A 61 -7.76 -3.13 14.75
N ILE A 62 -6.87 -2.14 14.88
CA ILE A 62 -5.43 -2.28 14.62
C ILE A 62 -4.83 -3.44 15.42
N GLN A 63 -5.12 -3.50 16.72
CA GLN A 63 -4.55 -4.52 17.60
C GLN A 63 -4.97 -5.92 17.19
N GLU A 64 -6.24 -6.12 16.88
CA GLU A 64 -6.77 -7.39 16.39
C GLU A 64 -6.10 -7.82 15.08
N TRP A 65 -5.98 -6.90 14.11
CA TRP A 65 -5.36 -7.19 12.81
C TRP A 65 -3.88 -7.52 12.92
N GLU A 66 -3.15 -6.87 13.84
CA GLU A 66 -1.75 -7.16 14.08
C GLU A 66 -1.55 -8.52 14.78
N GLU A 67 -2.35 -8.83 15.81
CA GLU A 67 -2.28 -10.09 16.53
C GLU A 67 -2.64 -11.30 15.64
N GLN A 68 -3.61 -11.13 14.76
CA GLN A 68 -4.07 -12.18 13.83
C GLN A 68 -3.28 -12.19 12.50
N GLU A 69 -2.36 -11.26 12.27
CA GLU A 69 -1.67 -11.06 10.97
C GLU A 69 -2.69 -10.92 9.81
N LEU A 70 -3.81 -10.24 10.04
CA LEU A 70 -4.97 -10.19 9.16
C LEU A 70 -4.89 -9.00 8.20
N LEU A 71 -5.18 -9.24 6.92
CA LEU A 71 -5.55 -8.19 5.96
C LEU A 71 -7.08 -8.07 5.94
N PRO A 72 -7.67 -6.93 6.37
CA PRO A 72 -9.12 -6.81 6.61
C PRO A 72 -9.89 -6.59 5.31
N LEU A 73 -10.32 -7.67 4.66
CA LEU A 73 -10.98 -7.64 3.34
C LEU A 73 -12.29 -6.86 3.33
N ASP A 74 -13.07 -6.94 4.39
CA ASP A 74 -14.32 -6.21 4.57
C ASP A 74 -14.09 -4.70 4.63
N VAL A 75 -13.06 -4.27 5.35
CA VAL A 75 -12.66 -2.86 5.43
C VAL A 75 -12.09 -2.37 4.10
N LEU A 76 -11.32 -3.21 3.38
CA LEU A 76 -10.86 -2.87 2.04
C LEU A 76 -12.01 -2.66 1.06
N ARG A 77 -13.05 -3.50 1.08
CA ARG A 77 -14.26 -3.30 0.25
C ARG A 77 -15.00 -2.01 0.59
N LYS A 78 -15.10 -1.66 1.88
CA LYS A 78 -15.64 -0.36 2.29
C LYS A 78 -14.80 0.80 1.76
N ALA A 79 -13.47 0.66 1.76
CA ALA A 79 -12.56 1.64 1.16
C ALA A 79 -12.78 1.74 -0.36
N GLY A 80 -13.01 0.60 -1.03
CA GLY A 80 -13.38 0.55 -2.46
C GLY A 80 -14.66 1.31 -2.78
N ALA A 81 -15.69 1.17 -1.93
CA ALA A 81 -16.95 1.91 -2.07
C ALA A 81 -16.77 3.45 -1.96
N LEU A 82 -15.69 3.91 -1.33
CA LEU A 82 -15.29 5.32 -1.29
C LEU A 82 -14.31 5.72 -2.41
N GLY A 83 -14.02 4.81 -3.34
CA GLY A 83 -13.10 5.03 -4.45
C GLY A 83 -11.61 4.90 -4.08
N PHE A 84 -11.25 4.37 -2.90
CA PHE A 84 -9.86 4.28 -2.45
C PHE A 84 -9.09 3.10 -3.06
N GLY A 85 -9.74 2.23 -3.85
CA GLY A 85 -9.09 1.09 -4.51
C GLY A 85 -8.32 1.47 -5.77
N ALA A 86 -8.72 2.55 -6.47
CA ALA A 86 -8.08 3.00 -7.70
C ALA A 86 -8.07 4.53 -7.78
N LEU A 87 -7.38 5.18 -6.84
CA LEU A 87 -7.42 6.64 -6.61
C LEU A 87 -7.09 7.46 -7.85
N TYR A 88 -6.06 7.07 -8.60
CA TYR A 88 -5.56 7.83 -9.76
C TYR A 88 -5.72 7.08 -11.09
N CYS A 89 -6.62 6.10 -11.14
CA CYS A 89 -7.00 5.42 -12.37
C CYS A 89 -8.20 6.10 -13.03
N SER A 90 -8.38 5.84 -14.34
CA SER A 90 -9.48 6.40 -15.10
C SER A 90 -10.85 6.05 -14.51
N PRO A 91 -11.77 7.02 -14.42
CA PRO A 91 -13.16 6.76 -14.06
C PRO A 91 -13.87 5.79 -14.99
N ASP A 92 -13.45 5.67 -16.27
CA ASP A 92 -14.04 4.79 -17.27
C ASP A 92 -14.02 3.31 -16.82
N TYR A 93 -13.09 2.95 -15.95
CA TYR A 93 -12.93 1.60 -15.40
C TYR A 93 -13.15 1.53 -13.88
N GLY A 94 -13.84 2.51 -13.30
CA GLY A 94 -14.17 2.56 -11.87
C GLY A 94 -13.09 3.22 -10.98
N GLY A 95 -12.09 3.85 -11.57
CA GLY A 95 -11.12 4.67 -10.84
C GLY A 95 -11.69 6.00 -10.37
N SER A 96 -11.04 6.65 -9.41
CA SER A 96 -11.47 7.94 -8.87
C SER A 96 -10.95 9.14 -9.65
N GLY A 97 -10.01 8.96 -10.57
CA GLY A 97 -9.45 10.03 -11.40
C GLY A 97 -8.71 11.12 -10.62
N LEU A 98 -8.31 10.86 -9.38
CA LEU A 98 -7.63 11.83 -8.53
C LEU A 98 -6.19 12.06 -9.00
N ASN A 99 -5.68 13.26 -8.78
CA ASN A 99 -4.27 13.54 -9.00
C ASN A 99 -3.40 12.99 -7.86
N ARG A 100 -2.08 13.10 -7.99
CA ARG A 100 -1.12 12.57 -7.00
C ARG A 100 -1.21 13.26 -5.64
N LEU A 101 -1.49 14.57 -5.61
CA LEU A 101 -1.67 15.31 -4.37
C LEU A 101 -2.91 14.83 -3.62
N ASP A 102 -4.05 14.74 -4.30
CA ASP A 102 -5.31 14.29 -3.70
C ASP A 102 -5.18 12.86 -3.15
N SER A 103 -4.53 11.98 -3.91
CA SER A 103 -4.25 10.60 -3.47
C SER A 103 -3.32 10.56 -2.25
N THR A 104 -2.35 11.47 -2.16
CA THR A 104 -1.47 11.58 -0.99
C THR A 104 -2.27 11.99 0.25
N LEU A 105 -3.22 12.92 0.13
CA LEU A 105 -4.11 13.30 1.23
C LEU A 105 -4.92 12.12 1.76
N VAL A 106 -5.42 11.25 0.86
CA VAL A 106 -6.11 10.02 1.26
C VAL A 106 -5.17 9.09 2.03
N LEU A 107 -4.02 8.74 1.43
CA LEU A 107 -3.09 7.77 2.02
C LEU A 107 -2.49 8.25 3.34
N GLU A 108 -2.23 9.55 3.50
CA GLU A 108 -1.80 10.16 4.76
C GLU A 108 -2.82 9.90 5.87
N GLN A 109 -4.10 10.18 5.61
CA GLN A 109 -5.15 9.98 6.60
C GLN A 109 -5.36 8.49 6.91
N LEU A 110 -5.38 7.61 5.91
CA LEU A 110 -5.48 6.17 6.13
C LEU A 110 -4.34 5.63 6.99
N SER A 111 -3.11 6.17 6.80
CA SER A 111 -1.94 5.79 7.60
C SER A 111 -2.10 6.13 9.09
N SER A 112 -2.86 7.17 9.42
CA SER A 112 -3.19 7.51 10.81
C SER A 112 -4.16 6.51 11.46
N GLY A 113 -4.93 5.78 10.65
CA GLY A 113 -5.78 4.67 11.07
C GLY A 113 -4.98 3.39 11.29
N CYS A 114 -4.36 2.85 10.24
CA CYS A 114 -3.50 1.68 10.28
C CYS A 114 -2.43 1.76 9.18
N SER A 115 -1.17 1.91 9.56
CA SER A 115 -0.05 2.06 8.62
C SER A 115 0.13 0.83 7.72
N SER A 116 -0.05 -0.37 8.24
CA SER A 116 0.11 -1.62 7.49
C SER A 116 -0.97 -1.75 6.40
N THR A 117 -2.23 -1.47 6.74
CA THR A 117 -3.34 -1.51 5.79
C THR A 117 -3.22 -0.39 4.76
N ALA A 118 -2.84 0.83 5.18
CA ALA A 118 -2.61 1.95 4.26
C ALA A 118 -1.46 1.67 3.28
N ALA A 119 -0.37 1.04 3.75
CA ALA A 119 0.73 0.61 2.89
C ALA A 119 0.26 -0.41 1.86
N TYR A 120 -0.59 -1.38 2.26
CA TYR A 120 -1.18 -2.31 1.31
C TYR A 120 -2.07 -1.61 0.28
N ILE A 121 -2.96 -0.70 0.71
CA ILE A 121 -3.81 0.11 -0.18
C ILE A 121 -2.96 0.88 -1.19
N SER A 122 -1.81 1.44 -0.78
CA SER A 122 -0.93 2.16 -1.69
C SER A 122 -0.30 1.26 -2.76
N ILE A 123 0.12 0.04 -2.39
CA ILE A 123 0.65 -0.96 -3.32
C ILE A 123 -0.43 -1.43 -4.29
N HIS A 124 -1.62 -1.69 -3.78
CA HIS A 124 -2.78 -2.06 -4.58
C HIS A 124 -3.12 -0.97 -5.63
N ASN A 125 -3.13 0.29 -5.23
CA ASN A 125 -3.30 1.43 -6.12
C ASN A 125 -2.19 1.56 -7.17
N MET A 126 -0.95 1.23 -6.81
CA MET A 126 0.15 1.16 -7.78
C MET A 126 -0.11 0.08 -8.83
N CYS A 127 -0.61 -1.10 -8.41
CA CYS A 127 -0.99 -2.17 -9.33
C CYS A 127 -2.13 -1.74 -10.27
N ALA A 128 -3.17 -1.11 -9.71
CA ALA A 128 -4.27 -0.56 -10.49
C ALA A 128 -3.78 0.46 -11.54
N TRP A 129 -2.93 1.40 -11.13
CA TRP A 129 -2.37 2.41 -12.02
C TRP A 129 -1.48 1.81 -13.11
N MET A 130 -0.64 0.84 -12.79
CA MET A 130 0.18 0.16 -13.80
C MET A 130 -0.68 -0.51 -14.86
N LEU A 131 -1.76 -1.16 -14.43
CA LEU A 131 -2.71 -1.80 -15.34
C LEU A 131 -3.46 -0.77 -16.19
N ASP A 132 -3.90 0.34 -15.60
CA ASP A 132 -4.58 1.42 -16.30
C ASP A 132 -3.67 2.10 -17.34
N THR A 133 -2.41 2.35 -16.97
CA THR A 133 -1.47 3.10 -17.82
C THR A 133 -0.88 2.25 -18.94
N TYR A 134 -0.56 0.97 -18.66
CA TYR A 134 0.22 0.10 -19.56
C TYR A 134 -0.55 -1.11 -20.06
N GLY A 135 -1.69 -1.42 -19.47
CA GLY A 135 -2.54 -2.52 -19.92
C GLY A 135 -3.24 -2.22 -21.24
N SER A 136 -3.50 -3.26 -22.03
CA SER A 136 -4.40 -3.14 -23.18
C SER A 136 -5.82 -2.81 -22.72
N GLU A 137 -6.66 -2.28 -23.61
CA GLU A 137 -8.06 -1.99 -23.31
C GLU A 137 -8.78 -3.21 -22.74
N ALA A 138 -8.63 -4.38 -23.38
CA ALA A 138 -9.21 -5.63 -22.89
C ALA A 138 -8.77 -6.01 -21.47
N LEU A 139 -7.53 -5.70 -21.08
CA LEU A 139 -7.04 -5.92 -19.71
C LEU A 139 -7.64 -4.96 -18.71
N ARG A 140 -7.75 -3.69 -19.09
CA ARG A 140 -8.37 -2.66 -18.25
C ARG A 140 -9.83 -3.00 -17.99
N GLU A 141 -10.60 -3.29 -19.02
CA GLU A 141 -12.00 -3.69 -18.92
C GLU A 141 -12.21 -4.94 -18.06
N ALA A 142 -11.35 -5.96 -18.24
CA ALA A 142 -11.50 -7.23 -17.54
C ALA A 142 -11.12 -7.16 -16.04
N HIS A 143 -10.20 -6.28 -15.66
CA HIS A 143 -9.59 -6.36 -14.34
C HIS A 143 -9.75 -5.11 -13.47
N LEU A 144 -9.73 -3.89 -14.05
CA LEU A 144 -9.77 -2.66 -13.25
C LEU A 144 -11.03 -2.50 -12.40
N PRO A 145 -12.25 -2.82 -12.87
CA PRO A 145 -13.45 -2.65 -12.05
C PRO A 145 -13.40 -3.47 -10.76
N SER A 146 -12.93 -4.71 -10.84
CA SER A 146 -12.79 -5.58 -9.66
C SER A 146 -11.64 -5.18 -8.73
N ILE A 147 -10.59 -4.58 -9.27
CA ILE A 147 -9.49 -4.00 -8.50
C ILE A 147 -9.96 -2.74 -7.80
N ALA A 148 -10.67 -1.84 -8.48
CA ALA A 148 -11.17 -0.59 -7.91
C ALA A 148 -12.13 -0.81 -6.72
N SER A 149 -12.93 -1.88 -6.76
CA SER A 149 -13.85 -2.27 -5.68
C SER A 149 -13.18 -3.06 -4.55
N PHE A 150 -11.92 -3.50 -4.67
CA PHE A 150 -11.26 -4.51 -3.84
C PHE A 150 -11.92 -5.90 -3.86
N ASP A 151 -12.73 -6.22 -4.85
CA ASP A 151 -13.18 -7.60 -5.06
C ASP A 151 -12.03 -8.49 -5.55
N ALA A 152 -11.11 -7.90 -6.34
CA ALA A 152 -9.84 -8.50 -6.69
C ALA A 152 -8.69 -7.70 -6.06
N LEU A 153 -7.83 -8.38 -5.32
CA LEU A 153 -6.68 -7.77 -4.69
C LEU A 153 -5.45 -7.82 -5.59
N GLY A 154 -4.71 -6.71 -5.67
CA GLY A 154 -3.48 -6.60 -6.44
C GLY A 154 -2.23 -6.69 -5.56
N SER A 155 -1.21 -7.41 -6.03
CA SER A 155 0.13 -7.48 -5.44
C SER A 155 1.20 -7.12 -6.46
N TYR A 156 2.18 -6.32 -6.05
CA TYR A 156 3.34 -5.98 -6.85
C TYR A 156 4.53 -6.87 -6.50
N CYS A 157 5.07 -7.57 -7.50
CA CYS A 157 6.08 -8.59 -7.32
C CYS A 157 7.39 -8.18 -8.02
N LEU A 158 8.22 -7.40 -7.34
CA LEU A 158 9.52 -6.93 -7.82
C LEU A 158 10.67 -7.66 -7.16
N THR A 159 10.74 -7.57 -5.82
CA THR A 159 11.86 -8.03 -5.00
C THR A 159 12.08 -9.53 -5.11
N GLU A 160 13.34 -9.94 -5.18
CA GLU A 160 13.80 -11.32 -5.16
C GLU A 160 14.68 -11.59 -3.94
N PRO A 161 14.92 -12.85 -3.57
CA PRO A 161 15.82 -13.17 -2.46
C PRO A 161 17.20 -12.50 -2.57
N ASP A 162 17.74 -12.39 -3.80
CA ASP A 162 19.08 -11.86 -4.08
C ASP A 162 19.05 -10.44 -4.69
N SER A 163 17.87 -9.85 -4.91
CA SER A 163 17.71 -8.54 -5.57
C SER A 163 16.59 -7.74 -4.90
N GLY A 164 16.99 -6.79 -4.07
CA GLY A 164 16.09 -5.83 -3.41
C GLY A 164 16.28 -4.43 -3.93
N SER A 165 17.19 -3.65 -3.32
CA SER A 165 17.47 -2.26 -3.72
C SER A 165 18.02 -2.15 -5.13
N ASP A 166 18.82 -3.11 -5.56
CA ASP A 166 19.23 -3.24 -6.96
C ASP A 166 18.18 -4.04 -7.75
N ALA A 167 17.05 -3.39 -8.03
CA ALA A 167 15.96 -4.00 -8.79
C ALA A 167 16.35 -4.36 -10.23
N ALA A 168 17.36 -3.69 -10.80
CA ALA A 168 17.85 -3.99 -12.13
C ALA A 168 18.58 -5.35 -12.21
N ALA A 169 19.00 -5.88 -11.07
CA ALA A 169 19.66 -7.19 -10.97
C ALA A 169 18.66 -8.37 -10.84
N LEU A 170 17.35 -8.14 -10.95
CA LEU A 170 16.36 -9.22 -10.88
C LEU A 170 16.66 -10.34 -11.88
N ARG A 171 16.42 -11.59 -11.47
CA ARG A 171 16.74 -12.80 -12.22
C ARG A 171 15.51 -13.56 -12.74
N THR A 172 14.33 -13.29 -12.19
CA THR A 172 13.08 -13.88 -12.73
C THR A 172 13.04 -13.61 -14.23
N SER A 173 12.97 -14.66 -15.02
CA SER A 173 13.05 -14.58 -16.48
C SER A 173 11.83 -15.18 -17.15
N ALA A 174 11.55 -14.72 -18.35
CA ALA A 174 10.49 -15.24 -19.19
C ALA A 174 10.95 -15.46 -20.62
N VAL A 175 10.58 -16.60 -21.17
CA VAL A 175 10.80 -16.98 -22.58
C VAL A 175 9.45 -16.97 -23.28
N LYS A 176 9.32 -16.20 -24.34
CA LYS A 176 8.13 -16.20 -25.19
C LYS A 176 8.14 -17.44 -26.09
N LYS A 177 7.08 -18.23 -26.06
CA LYS A 177 6.86 -19.37 -26.94
C LYS A 177 5.48 -19.27 -27.59
N GLY A 178 5.45 -18.78 -28.82
CA GLY A 178 4.19 -18.54 -29.52
C GLY A 178 3.33 -17.53 -28.77
N ASP A 179 2.16 -17.98 -28.32
CA ASP A 179 1.16 -17.13 -27.65
C ASP A 179 1.29 -17.12 -26.11
N TYR A 180 2.30 -17.72 -25.53
CA TYR A 180 2.49 -17.77 -24.08
C TYR A 180 3.94 -17.49 -23.67
N PHE A 181 4.12 -17.19 -22.39
CA PHE A 181 5.42 -17.07 -21.75
C PHE A 181 5.67 -18.26 -20.81
N ILE A 182 6.89 -18.78 -20.81
CA ILE A 182 7.38 -19.68 -19.76
C ILE A 182 8.20 -18.82 -18.82
N VAL A 183 7.76 -18.73 -17.56
CA VAL A 183 8.40 -17.90 -16.53
C VAL A 183 9.08 -18.79 -15.51
N ASN A 184 10.31 -18.42 -15.12
CA ASN A 184 11.06 -19.07 -14.05
C ASN A 184 11.62 -18.02 -13.10
N GLY A 185 11.46 -18.22 -11.80
CA GLY A 185 11.99 -17.33 -10.78
C GLY A 185 11.26 -17.40 -9.46
N SER A 186 11.64 -16.54 -8.54
CA SER A 186 10.98 -16.40 -7.26
C SER A 186 10.95 -14.94 -6.82
N LYS A 187 9.91 -14.54 -6.12
CA LYS A 187 9.73 -13.20 -5.57
C LYS A 187 9.61 -13.26 -4.06
N ALA A 188 10.10 -12.23 -3.39
CA ALA A 188 10.11 -12.13 -1.94
C ALA A 188 9.48 -10.82 -1.47
N PHE A 189 9.02 -10.78 -0.23
CA PHE A 189 8.43 -9.58 0.41
C PHE A 189 7.20 -9.02 -0.32
N ILE A 190 6.34 -9.91 -0.82
CA ILE A 190 5.15 -9.52 -1.57
C ILE A 190 3.99 -9.23 -0.61
N SER A 191 3.59 -7.97 -0.53
CA SER A 191 2.43 -7.55 0.26
C SER A 191 1.14 -8.10 -0.38
N GLY A 192 0.26 -8.66 0.46
CA GLY A 192 -1.00 -9.24 0.01
C GLY A 192 -0.89 -10.66 -0.57
N ALA A 193 0.31 -11.22 -0.71
CA ALA A 193 0.48 -12.59 -1.22
C ALA A 193 -0.27 -13.61 -0.33
N GLY A 194 -1.06 -14.46 -0.97
CA GLY A 194 -1.95 -15.42 -0.30
C GLY A 194 -3.38 -14.93 -0.13
N GLN A 195 -3.64 -13.65 -0.36
CA GLN A 195 -4.98 -13.07 -0.40
C GLN A 195 -5.27 -12.32 -1.71
N SER A 196 -4.21 -11.92 -2.43
CA SER A 196 -4.35 -11.31 -3.75
C SER A 196 -4.70 -12.35 -4.81
N SER A 197 -5.54 -11.95 -5.75
CA SER A 197 -5.88 -12.73 -6.93
C SER A 197 -5.15 -12.25 -8.19
N LYS A 198 -4.53 -11.06 -8.14
CA LYS A 198 -3.82 -10.44 -9.25
C LYS A 198 -2.42 -10.04 -8.83
N TYR A 199 -1.42 -10.52 -9.57
CA TYR A 199 0.00 -10.30 -9.28
C TYR A 199 0.67 -9.63 -10.48
N LEU A 200 1.16 -8.42 -10.31
CA LEU A 200 1.99 -7.73 -11.29
C LEU A 200 3.45 -8.14 -11.08
N VAL A 201 3.92 -9.03 -11.91
CA VAL A 201 5.24 -9.68 -11.74
C VAL A 201 6.25 -9.05 -12.69
N MET A 202 7.26 -8.40 -12.10
CA MET A 202 8.40 -7.87 -12.85
C MET A 202 9.38 -8.99 -13.16
N MET A 203 9.77 -9.10 -14.42
CA MET A 203 10.69 -10.12 -14.91
C MET A 203 11.50 -9.59 -16.08
N ARG A 204 12.44 -10.39 -16.58
CA ARG A 204 13.22 -10.03 -17.76
C ARG A 204 13.05 -11.05 -18.88
N HIS A 205 13.27 -10.59 -20.09
CA HIS A 205 13.47 -11.51 -21.21
C HIS A 205 14.74 -12.34 -20.98
N GLU A 206 14.67 -13.65 -21.19
CA GLU A 206 15.82 -14.53 -21.05
C GLU A 206 16.94 -14.09 -22.00
N GLY A 207 18.16 -13.99 -21.46
CA GLY A 207 19.34 -13.56 -22.23
C GLY A 207 19.49 -12.04 -22.38
N GLU A 208 18.57 -11.20 -21.90
CA GLU A 208 18.68 -9.74 -21.94
C GLU A 208 19.11 -9.17 -20.57
N PRO A 209 20.40 -8.87 -20.37
CA PRO A 209 20.88 -8.30 -19.11
C PRO A 209 20.51 -6.81 -18.98
N GLY A 210 20.49 -6.33 -17.72
CA GLY A 210 20.27 -4.90 -17.42
C GLY A 210 18.80 -4.49 -17.44
N PRO A 211 18.51 -3.20 -17.21
CA PRO A 211 17.15 -2.71 -17.01
C PRO A 211 16.28 -2.74 -18.26
N LYS A 212 16.87 -2.70 -19.46
CA LYS A 212 16.11 -2.66 -20.72
C LYS A 212 15.36 -3.95 -21.04
N GLY A 213 15.82 -5.10 -20.51
CA GLY A 213 15.14 -6.38 -20.67
C GLY A 213 14.00 -6.61 -19.69
N ILE A 214 13.73 -5.68 -18.76
CA ILE A 214 12.72 -5.83 -17.73
C ILE A 214 11.34 -5.44 -18.26
N PHE A 215 10.35 -6.30 -17.99
CA PHE A 215 8.96 -6.06 -18.32
C PHE A 215 8.05 -6.63 -17.24
N CYS A 216 6.75 -6.39 -17.34
CA CYS A 216 5.75 -6.81 -16.37
C CYS A 216 4.72 -7.76 -17.02
N LEU A 217 4.36 -8.81 -16.30
CA LEU A 217 3.20 -9.63 -16.63
C LEU A 217 2.20 -9.61 -15.48
N LEU A 218 0.92 -9.59 -15.82
CA LEU A 218 -0.15 -9.87 -14.86
C LEU A 218 -0.30 -11.39 -14.76
N VAL A 219 -0.21 -11.91 -13.55
CA VAL A 219 -0.39 -13.30 -13.19
C VAL A 219 -1.60 -13.41 -12.29
N GLU A 220 -2.46 -14.39 -12.54
CA GLU A 220 -3.63 -14.64 -11.71
C GLU A 220 -3.37 -15.79 -10.75
N ASP A 221 -3.99 -15.71 -9.57
CA ASP A 221 -3.96 -16.81 -8.62
C ASP A 221 -4.57 -18.08 -9.25
N GLY A 222 -4.01 -19.23 -8.91
CA GLY A 222 -4.45 -20.52 -9.47
C GLY A 222 -3.91 -20.86 -10.85
N MET A 223 -3.09 -19.99 -11.50
CA MET A 223 -2.41 -20.36 -12.73
C MET A 223 -1.43 -21.53 -12.51
N GLU A 224 -1.37 -22.45 -13.46
CA GLU A 224 -0.48 -23.62 -13.40
C GLU A 224 0.99 -23.19 -13.27
N GLY A 225 1.70 -23.74 -12.28
CA GLY A 225 3.10 -23.40 -12.00
C GLY A 225 3.27 -22.17 -11.10
N PHE A 226 2.20 -21.49 -10.71
CA PHE A 226 2.22 -20.44 -9.72
C PHE A 226 2.02 -21.03 -8.32
N SER A 227 2.89 -20.72 -7.39
CA SER A 227 2.78 -21.22 -6.02
C SER A 227 3.23 -20.17 -5.00
N LEU A 228 2.61 -20.22 -3.84
CA LEU A 228 2.96 -19.41 -2.68
C LEU A 228 3.70 -20.28 -1.68
N VAL A 229 4.93 -19.86 -1.34
CA VAL A 229 5.70 -20.54 -0.29
C VAL A 229 5.22 -20.08 1.06
N ARG A 230 4.78 -21.04 1.89
CA ARG A 230 4.22 -20.76 3.22
C ARG A 230 5.27 -20.16 4.15
N ARG A 231 4.91 -19.11 4.84
CA ARG A 231 5.71 -18.22 5.67
C ARG A 231 6.20 -18.81 6.97
N ARG A 232 7.38 -18.33 7.44
CA ARG A 232 7.71 -18.25 8.86
C ARG A 232 7.14 -16.96 9.45
N ARG A 233 6.63 -17.03 10.70
CA ARG A 233 6.07 -15.92 11.48
C ARG A 233 6.94 -14.66 11.39
N ARG A 234 6.36 -13.49 11.14
CA ARG A 234 7.04 -12.19 11.16
C ARG A 234 6.52 -11.29 12.26
N LEU A 235 7.40 -10.40 12.74
CA LEU A 235 7.11 -9.42 13.79
C LEU A 235 6.27 -8.23 13.32
N VAL A 236 6.21 -7.91 12.02
CA VAL A 236 5.44 -6.80 11.45
C VAL A 236 5.08 -7.08 9.98
N GLY A 237 3.82 -6.88 9.61
CA GLY A 237 3.32 -6.79 8.24
C GLY A 237 3.19 -8.11 7.46
N THR A 238 2.14 -8.20 6.66
CA THR A 238 1.77 -9.36 5.84
C THR A 238 2.51 -9.39 4.50
N ALA A 239 3.81 -9.66 4.47
CA ALA A 239 4.53 -9.90 3.22
C ALA A 239 4.95 -11.38 3.12
N SER A 240 4.47 -12.12 2.14
CA SER A 240 4.81 -13.53 1.92
C SER A 240 5.79 -13.70 0.75
N PRO A 241 6.71 -14.66 0.81
CA PRO A 241 7.47 -15.07 -0.38
C PRO A 241 6.55 -15.77 -1.38
N LEU A 242 6.83 -15.54 -2.64
CA LEU A 242 6.12 -16.11 -3.77
C LEU A 242 7.14 -16.85 -4.63
N GLU A 243 6.85 -18.10 -4.94
CA GLU A 243 7.70 -18.90 -5.81
C GLU A 243 6.99 -19.16 -7.14
N LEU A 244 7.68 -18.83 -8.22
CA LEU A 244 7.22 -19.04 -9.58
C LEU A 244 8.00 -20.22 -10.17
N SER A 245 7.50 -21.44 -9.99
CA SER A 245 8.08 -22.62 -10.63
C SER A 245 7.34 -22.92 -11.93
N ARG A 246 7.99 -22.68 -13.09
CA ARG A 246 7.46 -22.96 -14.43
C ARG A 246 6.04 -22.47 -14.69
N LEU A 247 5.82 -21.17 -14.57
CA LEU A 247 4.54 -20.56 -14.88
C LEU A 247 4.35 -20.52 -16.41
N ARG A 248 3.26 -21.10 -16.89
CA ARG A 248 2.83 -21.01 -18.29
C ARG A 248 1.73 -19.93 -18.39
N ILE A 249 2.10 -18.74 -18.84
CA ILE A 249 1.15 -17.63 -18.98
C ILE A 249 0.70 -17.54 -20.44
N ALA A 250 -0.59 -17.75 -20.68
CA ALA A 250 -1.20 -17.50 -21.98
C ALA A 250 -1.46 -15.99 -22.12
N ARG A 251 -0.92 -15.40 -23.17
CA ARG A 251 -1.06 -14.04 -23.67
C ARG A 251 -1.25 -12.91 -22.65
N PHE A 252 -0.22 -12.09 -22.52
CA PHE A 252 -0.34 -10.69 -22.12
C PHE A 252 0.44 -9.80 -23.09
N GLN A 253 -0.27 -8.94 -23.84
CA GLN A 253 0.36 -7.85 -24.57
C GLN A 253 0.45 -6.63 -23.65
N CYS A 254 1.60 -6.44 -23.02
CA CYS A 254 2.01 -5.10 -22.58
C CYS A 254 2.52 -4.36 -23.81
N ARG A 255 1.94 -3.22 -24.19
CA ARG A 255 2.57 -2.31 -25.15
C ARG A 255 3.77 -1.67 -24.44
N THR A 256 4.97 -1.88 -24.99
CA THR A 256 6.16 -1.09 -24.70
C THR A 256 6.00 0.30 -25.27
#